data_9a5f381875cfdc571fad63b71f8b7aa5
#
_entry.id   9a5f381875cfdc571fad63b71f8b7aa5
#
_cell.length_a   1.000
_cell.length_b   1.000
_cell.length_c   1.000
_cell.angle_alpha   90.00
_cell.angle_beta   90.00
_cell.angle_gamma   90.00
#
_symmetry.space_group_name_H-M   'P 1'
#
loop_
_entity.id
_entity.type
_entity.pdbx_description
1 polymer ?
#
loop_
_entity_poly.entity_id
_entity_poly.type
_entity_poly.pdbx_seq_one_letter_code
_entity_poly.pdbx_strand_id
1 'polypeptide(L)'
;MQTIDIEYLNPEKGSKILDLGCGQGRHCFGAYMHADADVFGFDMSHVDILKAQTNFKEFDESSSNKSCSFGVTDGRKLPFNNNSFDYVICSEVLEHITDFESVIEEIERVLKPGGIFAASVPKYLPEWICWKLSKAYQEMPGGHVRIFRYKHFKKSIEKRGFSFLKRHWNHALHSPYWWLQCLFWETKESSWIIKKYHDFLVWDMMKKPFLTKVLEFVLQPIIAKSVVAYFKKK
;
A
#
# COMPACT_ATOMS: atom_id res chain seq x y z
N MET A 1 1.44 7.20 -7.20
CA MET A 1 1.36 7.84 -5.86
C MET A 1 1.68 6.80 -4.81
N GLN A 2 2.67 7.04 -3.95
CA GLN A 2 3.11 6.10 -2.91
C GLN A 2 2.31 6.30 -1.62
N THR A 3 1.95 5.22 -0.97
CA THR A 3 1.28 5.23 0.35
C THR A 3 2.30 5.10 1.46
N ILE A 4 3.28 4.19 1.29
CA ILE A 4 4.39 4.01 2.23
C ILE A 4 5.46 5.08 1.96
N ASP A 5 5.97 5.67 3.03
CA ASP A 5 7.06 6.66 3.01
C ASP A 5 8.40 5.91 2.98
N ILE A 6 9.01 5.81 1.80
CA ILE A 6 10.29 5.13 1.60
C ILE A 6 11.45 5.93 2.22
N GLU A 7 11.36 7.27 2.23
CA GLU A 7 12.38 8.11 2.89
C GLU A 7 12.43 7.83 4.39
N TYR A 8 11.26 7.62 5.02
CA TYR A 8 11.22 7.24 6.43
C TYR A 8 11.80 5.84 6.69
N LEU A 9 11.61 4.89 5.77
CA LEU A 9 12.23 3.57 5.89
C LEU A 9 13.75 3.67 5.83
N ASN A 10 14.27 4.63 5.08
CA ASN A 10 15.70 4.90 4.89
C ASN A 10 16.51 3.60 4.72
N PRO A 11 16.23 2.81 3.67
CA PRO A 11 16.88 1.51 3.52
C PRO A 11 18.39 1.66 3.38
N GLU A 12 19.13 0.85 4.12
CA GLU A 12 20.58 0.80 4.04
C GLU A 12 21.03 0.22 2.68
N LYS A 13 22.23 0.61 2.25
CA LYS A 13 22.83 0.09 1.02
C LYS A 13 22.95 -1.44 1.08
N GLY A 14 22.51 -2.10 0.01
CA GLY A 14 22.55 -3.57 -0.11
C GLY A 14 21.47 -4.30 0.70
N SER A 15 20.52 -3.57 1.30
CA SER A 15 19.38 -4.19 1.99
C SER A 15 18.41 -4.85 1.00
N LYS A 16 17.57 -5.75 1.50
CA LYS A 16 16.53 -6.45 0.74
C LYS A 16 15.16 -5.98 1.18
N ILE A 17 14.36 -5.52 0.22
CA ILE A 17 13.00 -5.01 0.43
C ILE A 17 12.01 -5.94 -0.26
N LEU A 18 11.05 -6.49 0.47
CA LEU A 18 9.90 -7.20 -0.08
C LEU A 18 8.69 -6.25 -0.13
N ASP A 19 8.08 -6.10 -1.30
CA ASP A 19 6.76 -5.48 -1.48
C ASP A 19 5.74 -6.59 -1.73
N LEU A 20 4.98 -6.95 -0.70
CA LEU A 20 3.99 -8.02 -0.72
C LEU A 20 2.61 -7.45 -1.06
N GLY A 21 2.00 -7.97 -2.13
CA GLY A 21 0.83 -7.38 -2.77
C GLY A 21 1.24 -6.14 -3.58
N CYS A 22 2.33 -6.26 -4.34
CA CYS A 22 2.91 -5.13 -5.06
C CYS A 22 2.04 -4.60 -6.20
N GLY A 23 1.03 -5.37 -6.64
CA GLY A 23 0.24 -5.06 -7.83
C GLY A 23 1.14 -4.77 -9.03
N GLN A 24 0.98 -3.61 -9.65
CA GLN A 24 1.77 -3.18 -10.81
C GLN A 24 3.13 -2.54 -10.45
N GLY A 25 3.64 -2.76 -9.23
CA GLY A 25 5.00 -2.41 -8.81
C GLY A 25 5.20 -0.99 -8.26
N ARG A 26 4.15 -0.28 -7.88
CA ARG A 26 4.22 1.13 -7.46
C ARG A 26 5.24 1.40 -6.33
N HIS A 27 5.23 0.59 -5.27
CA HIS A 27 6.19 0.74 -4.17
C HIS A 27 7.55 0.16 -4.53
N CYS A 28 7.60 -0.91 -5.34
CA CYS A 28 8.86 -1.46 -5.86
C CYS A 28 9.64 -0.41 -6.64
N PHE A 29 9.00 0.31 -7.58
CA PHE A 29 9.66 1.36 -8.35
C PHE A 29 10.13 2.51 -7.45
N GLY A 30 9.29 2.90 -6.49
CA GLY A 30 9.68 3.91 -5.52
C GLY A 30 10.88 3.49 -4.67
N ALA A 31 10.90 2.27 -4.16
CA ALA A 31 12.02 1.75 -3.39
C ALA A 31 13.30 1.65 -4.26
N TYR A 32 13.18 1.12 -5.48
CA TYR A 32 14.29 1.02 -6.42
C TYR A 32 14.91 2.37 -6.76
N MET A 33 14.09 3.43 -6.95
CA MET A 33 14.59 4.77 -7.28
C MET A 33 15.24 5.48 -6.09
N HIS A 34 14.77 5.23 -4.86
CA HIS A 34 15.22 5.98 -3.67
C HIS A 34 16.28 5.26 -2.85
N ALA A 35 16.49 3.95 -3.06
CA ALA A 35 17.42 3.16 -2.26
C ALA A 35 18.41 2.39 -3.15
N ASP A 36 19.63 2.19 -2.63
CA ASP A 36 20.61 1.26 -3.20
C ASP A 36 20.36 -0.13 -2.56
N ALA A 37 19.23 -0.74 -2.94
CA ALA A 37 18.70 -1.97 -2.32
C ALA A 37 18.13 -2.91 -3.38
N ASP A 38 18.13 -4.22 -3.09
CA ASP A 38 17.43 -5.22 -3.90
C ASP A 38 15.94 -5.24 -3.54
N VAL A 39 15.08 -5.08 -4.54
CA VAL A 39 13.63 -5.01 -4.38
C VAL A 39 12.97 -6.26 -4.95
N PHE A 40 12.03 -6.81 -4.18
CA PHE A 40 11.29 -8.02 -4.53
C PHE A 40 9.80 -7.71 -4.49
N GLY A 41 9.14 -7.61 -5.65
CA GLY A 41 7.71 -7.38 -5.77
C GLY A 41 6.95 -8.68 -5.97
N PHE A 42 6.04 -9.02 -5.05
CA PHE A 42 5.25 -10.25 -5.16
C PHE A 42 3.77 -9.95 -5.00
N ASP A 43 2.95 -10.57 -5.87
CA ASP A 43 1.49 -10.45 -5.87
C ASP A 43 0.85 -11.79 -6.23
N MET A 44 -0.41 -11.98 -5.87
CA MET A 44 -1.18 -13.15 -6.29
C MET A 44 -1.69 -13.01 -7.74
N SER A 45 -1.81 -11.78 -8.26
CA SER A 45 -2.28 -11.47 -9.61
C SER A 45 -1.14 -11.61 -10.63
N HIS A 46 -1.15 -12.69 -11.39
CA HIS A 46 -0.22 -12.88 -12.50
C HIS A 46 -0.28 -11.73 -13.52
N VAL A 47 -1.48 -11.20 -13.80
CA VAL A 47 -1.68 -10.09 -14.74
C VAL A 47 -0.99 -8.81 -14.26
N ASP A 48 -1.07 -8.50 -12.97
CA ASP A 48 -0.42 -7.31 -12.41
C ASP A 48 1.09 -7.48 -12.36
N ILE A 49 1.60 -8.67 -12.07
CA ILE A 49 3.03 -8.99 -12.14
C ILE A 49 3.59 -8.79 -13.55
N LEU A 50 2.89 -9.26 -14.58
CA LEU A 50 3.32 -9.02 -15.97
C LEU A 50 3.37 -7.53 -16.31
N LYS A 51 2.40 -6.74 -15.84
CA LYS A 51 2.43 -5.28 -16.00
C LYS A 51 3.56 -4.64 -15.23
N ALA A 52 3.82 -5.07 -13.98
CA ALA A 52 4.94 -4.59 -13.18
C ALA A 52 6.27 -4.83 -13.89
N GLN A 53 6.49 -6.03 -14.40
CA GLN A 53 7.69 -6.39 -15.17
C GLN A 53 7.85 -5.54 -16.43
N THR A 54 6.76 -5.31 -17.16
CA THR A 54 6.76 -4.50 -18.38
C THR A 54 7.08 -3.04 -18.07
N ASN A 55 6.40 -2.46 -17.08
CA ASN A 55 6.60 -1.07 -16.68
C ASN A 55 8.00 -0.85 -16.07
N PHE A 56 8.56 -1.85 -15.37
CA PHE A 56 9.88 -1.72 -14.76
C PHE A 56 10.99 -1.51 -15.79
N LYS A 57 10.87 -2.05 -17.01
CA LYS A 57 11.86 -1.85 -18.07
C LYS A 57 12.11 -0.39 -18.42
N GLU A 58 11.15 0.49 -18.14
CA GLU A 58 11.29 1.94 -18.33
C GLU A 58 12.10 2.62 -17.20
N PHE A 59 12.25 1.95 -16.06
CA PHE A 59 12.96 2.44 -14.88
C PHE A 59 14.29 1.75 -14.64
N ASP A 60 14.56 0.67 -15.39
CA ASP A 60 15.78 -0.14 -15.18
C ASP A 60 17.04 0.62 -15.63
N GLU A 61 17.84 0.98 -14.63
CA GLU A 61 19.18 1.51 -14.83
C GLU A 61 20.16 0.34 -15.00
N SER A 62 20.32 -0.14 -16.22
CA SER A 62 21.13 -1.30 -16.59
C SER A 62 22.61 -1.26 -16.13
N SER A 63 23.06 -0.14 -15.56
CA SER A 63 24.41 0.04 -14.99
C SER A 63 24.44 -0.01 -13.46
N SER A 64 23.32 -0.20 -12.77
CA SER A 64 23.26 -0.19 -11.31
C SER A 64 23.54 -1.58 -10.70
N ASN A 65 24.14 -1.60 -9.51
CA ASN A 65 24.36 -2.84 -8.73
C ASN A 65 23.10 -3.30 -7.96
N LYS A 66 21.97 -2.63 -8.12
CA LYS A 66 20.69 -2.94 -7.47
C LYS A 66 19.77 -3.70 -8.42
N SER A 67 18.89 -4.51 -7.87
CA SER A 67 17.93 -5.29 -8.65
C SER A 67 16.48 -5.04 -8.24
N CYS A 68 15.54 -5.24 -9.18
CA CYS A 68 14.12 -5.32 -8.89
C CYS A 68 13.54 -6.53 -9.60
N SER A 69 13.01 -7.47 -8.84
CA SER A 69 12.45 -8.73 -9.37
C SER A 69 10.98 -8.88 -8.97
N PHE A 70 10.20 -9.53 -9.83
CA PHE A 70 8.77 -9.71 -9.63
C PHE A 70 8.39 -11.18 -9.75
N GLY A 71 7.47 -11.63 -8.89
CA GLY A 71 6.98 -13.01 -8.89
C GLY A 71 5.55 -13.15 -8.38
N VAL A 72 4.94 -14.28 -8.70
CA VAL A 72 3.59 -14.61 -8.24
C VAL A 72 3.66 -15.46 -6.98
N THR A 73 2.93 -15.06 -5.91
CA THR A 73 2.85 -15.84 -4.68
C THR A 73 1.57 -15.57 -3.90
N ASP A 74 1.19 -16.53 -3.09
CA ASP A 74 0.19 -16.33 -2.02
C ASP A 74 0.93 -15.79 -0.77
N GLY A 75 0.50 -14.64 -0.28
CA GLY A 75 1.09 -14.01 0.91
C GLY A 75 1.02 -14.84 2.19
N ARG A 76 0.18 -15.88 2.21
CA ARG A 76 0.06 -16.84 3.33
C ARG A 76 1.12 -17.93 3.31
N LYS A 77 1.93 -18.02 2.24
CA LYS A 77 3.02 -18.99 2.09
C LYS A 77 4.09 -18.45 1.16
N LEU A 78 5.03 -17.70 1.72
CA LEU A 78 6.08 -17.04 0.94
C LEU A 78 7.22 -18.01 0.59
N PRO A 79 7.71 -18.02 -0.66
CA PRO A 79 8.76 -18.92 -1.12
C PRO A 79 10.17 -18.46 -0.70
N PHE A 80 10.30 -17.93 0.50
CA PHE A 80 11.55 -17.40 1.03
C PHE A 80 11.94 -18.07 2.34
N ASN A 81 13.23 -18.12 2.62
CA ASN A 81 13.77 -18.59 3.89
C ASN A 81 13.42 -17.60 5.03
N ASN A 82 13.50 -18.07 6.26
CA ASN A 82 13.36 -17.22 7.43
C ASN A 82 14.45 -16.11 7.40
N ASN A 83 14.09 -14.91 7.90
CA ASN A 83 15.02 -13.80 8.05
C ASN A 83 15.74 -13.40 6.74
N SER A 84 15.01 -13.35 5.63
CA SER A 84 15.56 -13.04 4.29
C SER A 84 15.57 -11.56 3.96
N PHE A 85 14.68 -10.75 4.58
CA PHE A 85 14.45 -9.36 4.23
C PHE A 85 14.74 -8.41 5.38
N ASP A 86 15.27 -7.25 5.05
CA ASP A 86 15.51 -6.16 6.00
C ASP A 86 14.24 -5.31 6.17
N TYR A 87 13.45 -5.19 5.09
CA TYR A 87 12.19 -4.44 5.05
C TYR A 87 11.11 -5.25 4.34
N VAL A 88 9.88 -5.19 4.87
CA VAL A 88 8.69 -5.70 4.18
C VAL A 88 7.65 -4.60 4.11
N ILE A 89 7.15 -4.34 2.90
CA ILE A 89 6.02 -3.47 2.62
C ILE A 89 4.81 -4.36 2.35
N CYS A 90 3.65 -4.03 2.93
CA CYS A 90 2.36 -4.65 2.62
C CYS A 90 1.29 -3.55 2.68
N SER A 91 0.98 -2.99 1.51
CA SER A 91 0.19 -1.76 1.39
C SER A 91 -1.15 -2.01 0.71
N GLU A 92 -2.26 -1.81 1.43
CA GLU A 92 -3.63 -2.01 0.93
C GLU A 92 -3.85 -3.46 0.44
N VAL A 93 -3.50 -4.45 1.27
CA VAL A 93 -3.58 -5.88 0.96
C VAL A 93 -4.37 -6.65 2.02
N LEU A 94 -4.10 -6.40 3.31
CA LEU A 94 -4.62 -7.21 4.40
C LEU A 94 -6.16 -7.15 4.54
N GLU A 95 -6.78 -6.07 4.07
CA GLU A 95 -8.24 -5.91 4.01
C GLU A 95 -8.93 -6.84 3.02
N HIS A 96 -8.19 -7.34 2.01
CA HIS A 96 -8.70 -8.26 1.00
C HIS A 96 -8.61 -9.74 1.42
N ILE A 97 -7.77 -10.07 2.40
CA ILE A 97 -7.45 -11.44 2.77
C ILE A 97 -8.22 -11.86 4.02
N THR A 98 -9.07 -12.89 3.90
CA THR A 98 -9.85 -13.40 5.04
C THR A 98 -8.96 -13.84 6.19
N ASP A 99 -7.91 -14.60 5.91
CA ASP A 99 -6.88 -15.02 6.87
C ASP A 99 -5.64 -14.12 6.77
N PHE A 100 -5.80 -12.84 7.11
CA PHE A 100 -4.70 -11.87 7.11
C PHE A 100 -3.67 -12.14 8.20
N GLU A 101 -4.05 -12.89 9.21
CA GLU A 101 -3.17 -13.23 10.33
C GLU A 101 -2.05 -14.16 9.89
N SER A 102 -2.32 -15.15 9.03
CA SER A 102 -1.30 -16.00 8.41
C SER A 102 -0.34 -15.19 7.52
N VAL A 103 -0.81 -14.13 6.86
CA VAL A 103 0.08 -13.23 6.11
C VAL A 103 1.05 -12.49 7.04
N ILE A 104 0.57 -12.01 8.21
CA ILE A 104 1.44 -11.34 9.19
C ILE A 104 2.45 -12.33 9.77
N GLU A 105 2.08 -13.61 9.98
CA GLU A 105 3.01 -14.66 10.43
C GLU A 105 4.11 -14.94 9.40
N GLU A 106 3.77 -15.00 8.12
CA GLU A 106 4.75 -15.14 7.05
C GLU A 106 5.66 -13.91 6.92
N ILE A 107 5.10 -12.70 7.05
CA ILE A 107 5.91 -11.46 7.10
C ILE A 107 6.88 -11.50 8.28
N GLU A 108 6.40 -11.91 9.46
CA GLU A 108 7.28 -12.08 10.63
C GLU A 108 8.38 -13.10 10.35
N ARG A 109 8.06 -14.24 9.76
CA ARG A 109 9.01 -15.30 9.46
C ARG A 109 10.11 -14.85 8.50
N VAL A 110 9.76 -14.16 7.42
CA VAL A 110 10.74 -13.76 6.38
C VAL A 110 11.52 -12.50 6.72
N LEU A 111 11.02 -11.65 7.64
CA LEU A 111 11.69 -10.44 8.07
C LEU A 111 12.79 -10.78 9.07
N LYS A 112 13.96 -10.15 8.94
CA LYS A 112 15.08 -10.31 9.89
C LYS A 112 14.72 -9.73 11.28
N PRO A 113 15.29 -10.25 12.38
CA PRO A 113 15.25 -9.57 13.67
C PRO A 113 15.73 -8.12 13.53
N GLY A 114 15.00 -7.18 14.11
CA GLY A 114 15.28 -5.75 13.94
C GLY A 114 14.83 -5.14 12.62
N GLY A 115 14.37 -5.93 11.65
CA GLY A 115 13.83 -5.46 10.37
C GLY A 115 12.52 -4.71 10.52
N ILE A 116 12.14 -3.95 9.49
CA ILE A 116 10.97 -3.06 9.54
C ILE A 116 9.86 -3.58 8.63
N PHE A 117 8.67 -3.70 9.21
CA PHE A 117 7.43 -3.96 8.51
C PHE A 117 6.62 -2.66 8.36
N ALA A 118 6.38 -2.23 7.12
CA ALA A 118 5.54 -1.08 6.77
C ALA A 118 4.21 -1.58 6.19
N ALA A 119 3.12 -1.29 6.88
CA ALA A 119 1.79 -1.74 6.49
C ALA A 119 0.83 -0.58 6.31
N SER A 120 -0.06 -0.64 5.31
CA SER A 120 -1.20 0.27 5.23
C SER A 120 -2.50 -0.49 5.00
N VAL A 121 -3.57 0.11 5.48
CA VAL A 121 -4.95 -0.32 5.27
C VAL A 121 -5.85 0.90 5.08
N PRO A 122 -7.02 0.76 4.43
CA PRO A 122 -8.00 1.83 4.36
C PRO A 122 -8.38 2.35 5.75
N LYS A 123 -8.47 3.66 5.88
CA LYS A 123 -8.90 4.27 7.14
C LYS A 123 -10.39 4.02 7.37
N TYR A 124 -10.74 3.69 8.60
CA TYR A 124 -12.07 3.21 8.97
C TYR A 124 -13.20 4.10 8.48
N LEU A 125 -13.19 5.41 8.79
CA LEU A 125 -14.30 6.31 8.49
C LEU A 125 -14.54 6.49 6.98
N PRO A 126 -13.53 6.83 6.15
CA PRO A 126 -13.74 6.96 4.71
C PRO A 126 -14.24 5.67 4.05
N GLU A 127 -13.71 4.53 4.45
CA GLU A 127 -14.10 3.24 3.91
C GLU A 127 -15.52 2.84 4.34
N TRP A 128 -15.89 3.09 5.59
CA TRP A 128 -17.24 2.90 6.10
C TRP A 128 -18.26 3.74 5.32
N ILE A 129 -17.92 4.99 4.96
CA ILE A 129 -18.78 5.83 4.12
C ILE A 129 -18.97 5.20 2.74
N CYS A 130 -17.92 4.69 2.09
CA CYS A 130 -18.04 3.96 0.82
C CYS A 130 -19.01 2.78 0.93
N TRP A 131 -18.90 1.97 1.98
CA TRP A 131 -19.79 0.82 2.21
C TRP A 131 -21.25 1.25 2.46
N LYS A 132 -21.47 2.41 3.08
CA LYS A 132 -22.82 2.97 3.28
C LYS A 132 -23.42 3.55 1.99
N LEU A 133 -22.60 4.11 1.13
CA LEU A 133 -23.03 4.71 -0.13
C LEU A 133 -23.30 3.68 -1.23
N SER A 134 -22.58 2.56 -1.26
CA SER A 134 -22.70 1.56 -2.33
C SER A 134 -22.55 0.13 -1.81
N LYS A 135 -23.65 -0.62 -1.87
CA LYS A 135 -23.64 -2.06 -1.61
C LYS A 135 -22.83 -2.81 -2.69
N ALA A 136 -22.95 -2.39 -3.96
CA ALA A 136 -22.22 -2.96 -5.06
C ALA A 136 -20.69 -2.79 -4.91
N TYR A 137 -20.22 -1.67 -4.35
CA TYR A 137 -18.82 -1.50 -3.98
C TYR A 137 -18.40 -2.49 -2.89
N GLN A 138 -19.21 -2.65 -1.85
CA GLN A 138 -18.93 -3.58 -0.75
C GLN A 138 -18.86 -5.04 -1.20
N GLU A 139 -19.75 -5.44 -2.12
CA GLU A 139 -19.91 -6.82 -2.59
C GLU A 139 -19.07 -7.10 -3.85
N MET A 140 -18.26 -6.16 -4.30
CA MET A 140 -17.42 -6.32 -5.49
C MET A 140 -16.43 -7.48 -5.32
N PRO A 141 -16.36 -8.42 -6.28
CA PRO A 141 -15.37 -9.51 -6.25
C PRO A 141 -13.93 -8.98 -6.12
N GLY A 142 -13.17 -9.52 -5.19
CA GLY A 142 -11.82 -9.03 -4.88
C GLY A 142 -11.77 -7.72 -4.09
N GLY A 143 -12.93 -7.18 -3.67
CA GLY A 143 -13.02 -5.99 -2.82
C GLY A 143 -12.61 -6.25 -1.36
N HIS A 144 -12.83 -5.25 -0.52
CA HIS A 144 -12.47 -5.33 0.90
C HIS A 144 -13.43 -6.27 1.65
N VAL A 145 -12.89 -7.32 2.26
CA VAL A 145 -13.68 -8.26 3.09
C VAL A 145 -13.87 -7.72 4.52
N ARG A 146 -13.16 -6.65 4.88
CA ARG A 146 -13.25 -5.99 6.19
C ARG A 146 -12.82 -4.54 6.16
N ILE A 147 -13.23 -3.80 7.19
CA ILE A 147 -12.69 -2.48 7.51
C ILE A 147 -11.92 -2.58 8.82
N PHE A 148 -10.64 -2.27 8.81
CA PHE A 148 -9.83 -2.30 10.02
C PHE A 148 -10.10 -1.10 10.93
N ARG A 149 -10.37 -1.35 12.21
CA ARG A 149 -10.19 -0.33 13.26
C ARG A 149 -8.70 -0.28 13.60
N TYR A 150 -8.08 0.88 13.54
CA TYR A 150 -6.63 1.03 13.72
C TYR A 150 -6.08 0.34 14.99
N LYS A 151 -6.79 0.47 16.13
CA LYS A 151 -6.36 -0.19 17.38
C LYS A 151 -6.30 -1.72 17.23
N HIS A 152 -7.26 -2.31 16.53
CA HIS A 152 -7.29 -3.75 16.27
C HIS A 152 -6.16 -4.16 15.32
N PHE A 153 -6.02 -3.46 14.19
CA PHE A 153 -4.96 -3.66 13.22
C PHE A 153 -3.57 -3.63 13.88
N LYS A 154 -3.26 -2.56 14.62
CA LYS A 154 -2.00 -2.43 15.37
C LYS A 154 -1.78 -3.61 16.33
N LYS A 155 -2.80 -3.97 17.13
CA LYS A 155 -2.71 -5.05 18.11
C LYS A 155 -2.48 -6.42 17.47
N SER A 156 -3.09 -6.69 16.29
CA SER A 156 -2.89 -7.94 15.56
C SER A 156 -1.43 -8.12 15.13
N ILE A 157 -0.78 -7.04 14.71
CA ILE A 157 0.64 -7.07 14.32
C ILE A 157 1.54 -7.18 15.58
N GLU A 158 1.27 -6.39 16.63
CA GLU A 158 2.09 -6.42 17.86
C GLU A 158 2.06 -7.77 18.57
N LYS A 159 0.95 -8.52 18.49
CA LYS A 159 0.83 -9.88 19.05
C LYS A 159 1.78 -10.89 18.40
N ARG A 160 2.31 -10.61 17.21
CA ARG A 160 3.21 -11.46 16.44
C ARG A 160 4.66 -11.02 16.49
N GLY A 161 5.08 -10.47 17.64
CA GLY A 161 6.50 -10.16 17.88
C GLY A 161 6.97 -8.82 17.30
N PHE A 162 6.05 -7.95 16.90
CA PHE A 162 6.40 -6.62 16.42
C PHE A 162 6.26 -5.54 17.49
N SER A 163 7.08 -4.50 17.39
CA SER A 163 6.99 -3.26 18.18
C SER A 163 6.58 -2.11 17.27
N PHE A 164 5.55 -1.36 17.66
CA PHE A 164 5.11 -0.19 16.90
C PHE A 164 6.17 0.92 16.94
N LEU A 165 6.44 1.54 15.78
CA LEU A 165 7.37 2.67 15.64
C LEU A 165 6.64 3.99 15.37
N LYS A 166 5.91 4.08 14.26
CA LYS A 166 5.32 5.33 13.76
C LYS A 166 4.01 5.05 13.02
N ARG A 167 3.17 6.06 12.95
CA ARG A 167 1.97 6.11 12.13
C ARG A 167 1.87 7.43 11.41
N HIS A 168 1.36 7.39 10.18
CA HIS A 168 0.88 8.58 9.48
C HIS A 168 -0.39 8.26 8.68
N TRP A 169 -0.94 9.26 8.02
CA TRP A 169 -2.11 9.14 7.15
C TRP A 169 -1.78 9.73 5.79
N ASN A 170 -2.43 9.22 4.75
CA ASN A 170 -2.23 9.69 3.39
C ASN A 170 -3.53 9.77 2.61
N HIS A 171 -3.50 10.63 1.58
CA HIS A 171 -4.50 10.67 0.52
C HIS A 171 -5.88 11.14 0.96
N ALA A 172 -5.94 12.22 1.78
CA ALA A 172 -7.20 12.77 2.25
C ALA A 172 -8.07 13.26 1.10
N LEU A 173 -7.49 13.95 0.11
CA LEU A 173 -8.19 14.43 -1.08
C LEU A 173 -8.71 13.30 -1.99
N HIS A 174 -8.27 12.07 -1.79
CA HIS A 174 -8.78 10.91 -2.55
C HIS A 174 -10.06 10.33 -1.96
N SER A 175 -10.36 10.56 -0.68
CA SER A 175 -11.58 10.03 -0.07
C SER A 175 -12.87 10.56 -0.71
N PRO A 176 -13.02 11.89 -0.98
CA PRO A 176 -14.20 12.39 -1.70
C PRO A 176 -14.34 11.81 -3.11
N TYR A 177 -13.24 11.53 -3.81
CA TYR A 177 -13.29 10.85 -5.11
C TYR A 177 -13.95 9.47 -5.00
N TRP A 178 -13.55 8.66 -4.02
CA TRP A 178 -14.13 7.34 -3.81
C TRP A 178 -15.58 7.42 -3.33
N TRP A 179 -15.95 8.44 -2.54
CA TRP A 179 -17.35 8.66 -2.16
C TRP A 179 -18.22 9.00 -3.38
N LEU A 180 -17.72 9.82 -4.30
CA LEU A 180 -18.42 10.09 -5.57
C LEU A 180 -18.53 8.83 -6.43
N GLN A 181 -17.47 8.02 -6.53
CA GLN A 181 -17.52 6.73 -7.21
C GLN A 181 -18.61 5.82 -6.63
N CYS A 182 -18.69 5.73 -5.31
CA CYS A 182 -19.70 4.94 -4.63
C CYS A 182 -21.13 5.51 -4.80
N LEU A 183 -21.29 6.84 -4.71
CA LEU A 183 -22.57 7.50 -4.85
C LEU A 183 -23.17 7.34 -6.25
N PHE A 184 -22.31 7.40 -7.27
CA PHE A 184 -22.71 7.27 -8.68
C PHE A 184 -22.28 5.91 -9.27
N TRP A 185 -22.32 4.83 -8.47
CA TRP A 185 -21.75 3.53 -8.85
C TRP A 185 -22.17 3.05 -10.23
N GLU A 186 -23.49 3.13 -10.53
CA GLU A 186 -24.05 2.67 -11.80
C GLU A 186 -23.65 3.57 -13.00
N THR A 187 -23.38 4.84 -12.76
CA THR A 187 -23.09 5.83 -13.80
C THR A 187 -21.68 6.43 -13.69
N LYS A 188 -20.81 5.83 -12.89
CA LYS A 188 -19.49 6.37 -12.57
C LYS A 188 -18.62 6.64 -13.80
N GLU A 189 -18.69 5.77 -14.82
CA GLU A 189 -17.90 5.89 -16.05
C GLU A 189 -18.33 7.10 -16.92
N SER A 190 -19.61 7.49 -16.86
CA SER A 190 -20.17 8.62 -17.61
C SER A 190 -20.28 9.91 -16.79
N SER A 191 -20.03 9.86 -15.50
CA SER A 191 -20.20 11.00 -14.59
C SER A 191 -19.15 12.10 -14.82
N TRP A 192 -19.59 13.26 -15.27
CA TRP A 192 -18.72 14.42 -15.47
C TRP A 192 -18.10 14.95 -14.16
N ILE A 193 -18.82 14.84 -13.03
CA ILE A 193 -18.32 15.24 -11.72
C ILE A 193 -17.13 14.39 -11.32
N ILE A 194 -17.24 13.06 -11.47
CA ILE A 194 -16.15 12.13 -11.16
C ILE A 194 -14.94 12.42 -12.05
N LYS A 195 -15.17 12.64 -13.36
CA LYS A 195 -14.11 12.99 -14.29
C LYS A 195 -13.41 14.30 -13.90
N LYS A 196 -14.15 15.34 -13.57
CA LYS A 196 -13.57 16.63 -13.12
C LYS A 196 -12.80 16.50 -11.82
N TYR A 197 -13.31 15.71 -10.88
CA TYR A 197 -12.58 15.47 -9.63
C TYR A 197 -11.30 14.64 -9.87
N HIS A 198 -11.35 13.67 -10.76
CA HIS A 198 -10.16 12.92 -11.18
C HIS A 198 -9.11 13.85 -11.83
N ASP A 199 -9.52 14.72 -12.75
CA ASP A 199 -8.64 15.71 -13.38
C ASP A 199 -7.97 16.63 -12.33
N PHE A 200 -8.73 17.03 -11.30
CA PHE A 200 -8.20 17.78 -10.16
C PHE A 200 -7.14 16.97 -9.40
N LEU A 201 -7.37 15.69 -9.11
CA LEU A 201 -6.37 14.85 -8.42
C LEU A 201 -5.11 14.64 -9.27
N VAL A 202 -5.26 14.47 -10.60
CA VAL A 202 -4.11 14.37 -11.52
C VAL A 202 -3.34 15.68 -11.52
N TRP A 203 -4.03 16.81 -11.62
CA TRP A 203 -3.39 18.14 -11.53
C TRP A 203 -2.65 18.34 -10.21
N ASP A 204 -3.26 17.96 -9.07
CA ASP A 204 -2.64 18.02 -7.75
C ASP A 204 -1.35 17.18 -7.68
N MET A 205 -1.39 15.93 -8.16
CA MET A 205 -0.22 15.05 -8.18
C MET A 205 0.93 15.62 -9.04
N MET A 206 0.61 16.22 -10.18
CA MET A 206 1.62 16.75 -11.12
C MET A 206 2.20 18.09 -10.68
N LYS A 207 1.38 18.99 -10.15
CA LYS A 207 1.78 20.36 -9.80
C LYS A 207 2.14 20.53 -8.34
N LYS A 208 1.63 19.68 -7.45
CA LYS A 208 1.83 19.72 -5.98
C LYS A 208 1.66 21.14 -5.41
N PRO A 209 0.54 21.83 -5.67
CA PRO A 209 0.36 23.22 -5.26
C PRO A 209 0.33 23.35 -3.72
N PHE A 210 0.75 24.48 -3.22
CA PHE A 210 0.83 24.73 -1.77
C PHE A 210 -0.54 24.58 -1.08
N LEU A 211 -1.60 25.09 -1.70
CA LEU A 211 -2.95 25.04 -1.14
C LEU A 211 -3.42 23.60 -0.91
N THR A 212 -3.25 22.72 -1.88
CA THR A 212 -3.67 21.30 -1.73
C THR A 212 -2.81 20.56 -0.72
N LYS A 213 -1.52 20.88 -0.58
CA LYS A 213 -0.68 20.34 0.50
C LYS A 213 -1.20 20.74 1.89
N VAL A 214 -1.62 21.98 2.07
CA VAL A 214 -2.22 22.45 3.32
C VAL A 214 -3.55 21.75 3.57
N LEU A 215 -4.42 21.65 2.57
CA LEU A 215 -5.68 20.92 2.68
C LEU A 215 -5.46 19.44 3.01
N GLU A 216 -4.54 18.79 2.32
CA GLU A 216 -4.17 17.40 2.60
C GLU A 216 -3.73 17.24 4.07
N PHE A 217 -2.84 18.08 4.56
CA PHE A 217 -2.35 18.04 5.94
C PHE A 217 -3.48 18.22 6.98
N VAL A 218 -4.36 19.20 6.76
CA VAL A 218 -5.48 19.51 7.69
C VAL A 218 -6.53 18.40 7.67
N LEU A 219 -6.80 17.81 6.50
CA LEU A 219 -7.86 16.80 6.33
C LEU A 219 -7.40 15.38 6.66
N GLN A 220 -6.11 15.06 6.60
CA GLN A 220 -5.57 13.72 6.88
C GLN A 220 -6.05 13.11 8.20
N PRO A 221 -6.08 13.82 9.34
CA PRO A 221 -6.56 13.24 10.60
C PRO A 221 -8.01 12.76 10.54
N ILE A 222 -8.83 13.34 9.65
CA ILE A 222 -10.28 13.06 9.55
C ILE A 222 -10.57 12.10 8.42
N ILE A 223 -10.23 12.48 7.18
CA ILE A 223 -10.66 11.79 5.97
C ILE A 223 -9.52 11.20 5.12
N ALA A 224 -8.33 10.99 5.67
CA ALA A 224 -7.30 10.27 4.92
C ALA A 224 -7.83 8.95 4.37
N LYS A 225 -7.48 8.61 3.13
CA LYS A 225 -7.88 7.33 2.51
C LYS A 225 -7.23 6.16 3.23
N SER A 226 -5.95 6.29 3.58
CA SER A 226 -5.14 5.22 4.15
C SER A 226 -4.53 5.61 5.50
N VAL A 227 -4.41 4.63 6.38
CA VAL A 227 -3.57 4.68 7.57
C VAL A 227 -2.37 3.79 7.37
N VAL A 228 -1.19 4.37 7.59
CA VAL A 228 0.11 3.69 7.46
C VAL A 228 0.72 3.51 8.85
N ALA A 229 1.28 2.35 9.10
CA ALA A 229 1.97 2.05 10.35
C ALA A 229 3.27 1.29 10.08
N TYR A 230 4.29 1.63 10.85
CA TYR A 230 5.60 1.00 10.80
C TYR A 230 5.86 0.25 12.09
N PHE A 231 6.42 -0.93 11.94
CA PHE A 231 6.70 -1.84 13.04
C PHE A 231 8.12 -2.40 12.91
N LYS A 232 8.75 -2.66 14.03
CA LYS A 232 10.06 -3.33 14.10
C LYS A 232 9.87 -4.74 14.63
N LYS A 233 10.40 -5.74 13.95
CA LYS A 233 10.48 -7.11 14.48
C LYS A 233 11.41 -7.14 15.70
N LYS A 234 10.95 -7.78 16.77
CA LYS A 234 11.72 -7.95 18.03
C LYS A 234 12.86 -8.93 17.88
#